data_1fa028880dd9a3289f0ec403d6b4d576
#
_entry.id   1fa028880dd9a3289f0ec403d6b4d576
#
_cell.length_a   1.000
_cell.length_b   1.000
_cell.length_c   1.000
_cell.angle_alpha   90.00
_cell.angle_beta   90.00
_cell.angle_gamma   90.00
#
_symmetry.space_group_name_H-M   'P 1'
#
loop_
_entity.id
_entity.type
_entity.pdbx_description
1 polymer ?
#
loop_
_entity_poly.entity_id
_entity_poly.type
_entity_poly.pdbx_seq_one_letter_code
_entity_poly.pdbx_strand_id
1 'polypeptide(L)'
;MNSKDYEAIFESLVEQTAEYLVKNNLKAQILGISGGIDSTVVASICHEVSKRTAIPLIGRSLPTKFNKEGEITTADLVGEAFCNDYKVYPIDRFYHQFMIDIVHKETGSVKCIQDEFTGRFTIDLEDCLKFQTPIANGNIQARLRMIYLYNLASIHGGLVMDTDNLTENNLGYFTIHGDVGDFNPIGGLWKTEVFKLAEWIHNYYYNKARCLEEGHFYEQADEIALRLEAIKESLKLKPTAGLGITSNDLEELGAESYDQIDAILKDILRWKFWNETCSWKEREHPLEDYLKEHKIKNTPYEVIVRVATRHFKSEFKRKQLPIKL
;
A
#
# COMPACT_ATOMS: atom_id res chain seq x y z
N MET A 1 -1.39 10.15 20.64
CA MET A 1 -1.14 11.38 19.86
C MET A 1 -2.41 12.22 19.84
N ASN A 2 -2.31 13.54 19.87
CA ASN A 2 -3.44 14.45 19.74
C ASN A 2 -3.55 14.99 18.28
N SER A 3 -4.60 15.76 17.96
CA SER A 3 -4.82 16.26 16.58
C SER A 3 -3.66 17.13 16.05
N LYS A 4 -2.93 17.84 16.92
CA LYS A 4 -1.78 18.67 16.54
C LYS A 4 -0.59 17.83 16.06
N ASP A 5 -0.42 16.63 16.64
CA ASP A 5 0.68 15.75 16.25
C ASP A 5 0.52 15.25 14.82
N TYR A 6 -0.73 14.96 14.38
CA TYR A 6 -1.00 14.51 13.01
C TYR A 6 -0.90 15.63 11.99
N GLU A 7 -1.22 16.87 12.35
CA GLU A 7 -0.95 18.05 11.52
C GLU A 7 0.54 18.19 11.25
N ALA A 8 1.36 18.16 12.30
CA ALA A 8 2.81 18.26 12.16
C ALA A 8 3.40 17.11 11.35
N ILE A 9 2.89 15.88 11.53
CA ILE A 9 3.29 14.72 10.73
C ILE A 9 2.94 14.93 9.27
N PHE A 10 1.70 15.29 8.95
CA PHE A 10 1.25 15.50 7.57
C PHE A 10 2.08 16.58 6.87
N GLU A 11 2.25 17.73 7.50
CA GLU A 11 3.06 18.83 6.97
C GLU A 11 4.51 18.42 6.73
N SER A 12 5.11 17.68 7.68
CA SER A 12 6.46 17.15 7.52
C SER A 12 6.60 16.17 6.35
N LEU A 13 5.63 15.27 6.16
CA LEU A 13 5.64 14.31 5.04
C LEU A 13 5.50 15.03 3.69
N VAL A 14 4.62 16.04 3.62
CA VAL A 14 4.46 16.87 2.41
C VAL A 14 5.74 17.64 2.10
N GLU A 15 6.34 18.29 3.11
CA GLU A 15 7.57 19.08 2.93
C GLU A 15 8.74 18.19 2.47
N GLN A 16 9.02 17.09 3.16
CA GLN A 16 10.10 16.17 2.81
C GLN A 16 9.92 15.56 1.41
N THR A 17 8.68 15.23 1.04
CA THR A 17 8.37 14.73 -0.31
C THR A 17 8.62 15.82 -1.36
N ALA A 18 8.15 17.04 -1.12
CA ALA A 18 8.36 18.18 -2.02
C ALA A 18 9.86 18.49 -2.20
N GLU A 19 10.61 18.55 -1.10
CA GLU A 19 12.06 18.78 -1.13
C GLU A 19 12.80 17.70 -1.94
N TYR A 20 12.44 16.42 -1.74
CA TYR A 20 13.07 15.32 -2.48
C TYR A 20 12.83 15.43 -3.98
N LEU A 21 11.58 15.69 -4.40
CA LEU A 21 11.23 15.80 -5.80
C LEU A 21 11.92 17.00 -6.48
N VAL A 22 11.91 18.15 -5.84
CA VAL A 22 12.56 19.37 -6.37
C VAL A 22 14.07 19.20 -6.44
N LYS A 23 14.70 18.71 -5.37
CA LYS A 23 16.16 18.49 -5.30
C LYS A 23 16.66 17.55 -6.38
N ASN A 24 15.89 16.53 -6.72
CA ASN A 24 16.23 15.54 -7.74
C ASN A 24 15.70 15.90 -9.14
N ASN A 25 15.14 17.11 -9.32
CA ASN A 25 14.60 17.60 -10.60
C ASN A 25 13.56 16.67 -11.22
N LEU A 26 12.76 16.00 -10.41
CA LEU A 26 11.69 15.10 -10.87
C LEU A 26 10.51 15.88 -11.39
N LYS A 27 9.81 15.33 -12.39
CA LYS A 27 8.76 16.05 -13.14
C LYS A 27 7.36 15.51 -12.90
N ALA A 28 7.23 14.36 -12.26
CA ALA A 28 5.94 13.75 -11.95
C ALA A 28 6.05 12.81 -10.73
N GLN A 29 4.93 12.67 -10.02
CA GLN A 29 4.67 11.67 -9.00
C GLN A 29 3.75 10.62 -9.61
N ILE A 30 4.19 9.37 -9.73
CA ILE A 30 3.39 8.29 -10.31
C ILE A 30 2.86 7.41 -9.19
N LEU A 31 1.54 7.24 -9.11
CA LEU A 31 0.92 6.47 -8.03
C LEU A 31 -0.06 5.43 -8.56
N GLY A 32 0.08 4.20 -8.08
CA GLY A 32 -0.95 3.18 -8.23
C GLY A 32 -2.09 3.42 -7.24
N ILE A 33 -3.30 3.67 -7.73
CA ILE A 33 -4.48 3.92 -6.91
C ILE A 33 -5.24 2.60 -6.72
N SER A 34 -5.19 2.04 -5.52
CA SER A 34 -5.86 0.79 -5.16
C SER A 34 -7.23 0.99 -4.50
N GLY A 35 -7.54 2.21 -4.04
CA GLY A 35 -8.70 2.52 -3.20
C GLY A 35 -8.48 2.19 -1.72
N GLY A 36 -7.43 1.47 -1.36
CA GLY A 36 -7.06 1.20 0.03
C GLY A 36 -6.57 2.45 0.77
N ILE A 37 -6.63 2.39 2.10
CA ILE A 37 -6.33 3.55 2.96
C ILE A 37 -4.91 4.09 2.77
N ASP A 38 -3.91 3.21 2.55
CA ASP A 38 -2.51 3.60 2.36
C ASP A 38 -2.35 4.42 1.09
N SER A 39 -2.86 3.91 -0.04
CA SER A 39 -2.81 4.65 -1.32
C SER A 39 -3.58 5.98 -1.26
N THR A 40 -4.65 6.04 -0.46
CA THR A 40 -5.45 7.27 -0.25
C THR A 40 -4.67 8.32 0.55
N VAL A 41 -3.98 7.91 1.61
CA VAL A 41 -3.11 8.80 2.40
C VAL A 41 -1.94 9.30 1.54
N VAL A 42 -1.28 8.42 0.78
CA VAL A 42 -0.21 8.82 -0.15
C VAL A 42 -0.73 9.77 -1.22
N ALA A 43 -1.90 9.50 -1.81
CA ALA A 43 -2.54 10.40 -2.78
C ALA A 43 -2.80 11.79 -2.19
N SER A 44 -3.25 11.84 -0.93
CA SER A 44 -3.49 13.11 -0.22
C SER A 44 -2.20 13.91 0.00
N ILE A 45 -1.11 13.24 0.40
CA ILE A 45 0.22 13.86 0.56
C ILE A 45 0.71 14.39 -0.80
N CYS A 46 0.70 13.54 -1.83
CA CYS A 46 1.17 13.89 -3.18
C CYS A 46 0.34 15.02 -3.82
N HIS A 47 -0.95 15.10 -3.50
CA HIS A 47 -1.81 16.20 -3.91
C HIS A 47 -1.35 17.55 -3.34
N GLU A 48 -1.08 17.60 -2.03
CA GLU A 48 -0.58 18.83 -1.42
C GLU A 48 0.84 19.18 -1.91
N VAL A 49 1.69 18.17 -2.16
CA VAL A 49 2.99 18.36 -2.84
C VAL A 49 2.80 18.97 -4.24
N SER A 50 1.87 18.46 -5.03
CA SER A 50 1.56 18.98 -6.37
C SER A 50 1.15 20.45 -6.32
N LYS A 51 0.35 20.84 -5.35
CA LYS A 51 -0.07 22.25 -5.14
C LYS A 51 1.09 23.17 -4.78
N ARG A 52 2.08 22.67 -4.01
CA ARG A 52 3.24 23.47 -3.58
C ARG A 52 4.33 23.57 -4.64
N THR A 53 4.52 22.54 -5.44
CA THR A 53 5.66 22.41 -6.36
C THR A 53 5.30 22.51 -7.83
N ALA A 54 4.01 22.42 -8.17
CA ALA A 54 3.49 22.23 -9.54
C ALA A 54 3.99 20.93 -10.20
N ILE A 55 4.56 19.97 -9.45
CA ILE A 55 4.90 18.62 -9.94
C ILE A 55 3.64 17.76 -9.88
N PRO A 56 3.07 17.34 -11.03
CA PRO A 56 1.77 16.69 -11.07
C PRO A 56 1.78 15.30 -10.42
N LEU A 57 0.65 14.94 -9.80
CA LEU A 57 0.33 13.59 -9.40
C LEU A 57 -0.42 12.87 -10.52
N ILE A 58 0.18 11.83 -11.07
CA ILE A 58 -0.39 10.97 -12.12
C ILE A 58 -0.80 9.65 -11.48
N GLY A 59 -2.12 9.48 -11.28
CA GLY A 59 -2.70 8.29 -10.69
C GLY A 59 -3.16 7.28 -11.72
N ARG A 60 -2.96 6.00 -11.44
CA ARG A 60 -3.47 4.90 -12.28
C ARG A 60 -4.13 3.82 -11.44
N SER A 61 -5.40 3.53 -11.73
CA SER A 61 -6.02 2.31 -11.25
C SER A 61 -5.77 1.18 -12.25
N LEU A 62 -5.22 0.08 -11.78
CA LEU A 62 -4.80 -1.07 -12.58
C LEU A 62 -5.54 -2.34 -12.10
N PRO A 63 -6.90 -2.35 -12.17
CA PRO A 63 -7.68 -3.46 -11.63
C PRO A 63 -7.52 -4.74 -12.44
N THR A 64 -7.83 -5.85 -11.78
CA THR A 64 -8.05 -7.15 -12.36
C THR A 64 -9.44 -7.64 -11.99
N LYS A 65 -9.92 -8.70 -12.64
CA LYS A 65 -11.19 -9.37 -12.30
C LYS A 65 -11.28 -9.85 -10.84
N PHE A 66 -10.16 -9.90 -10.14
CA PHE A 66 -10.09 -10.32 -8.73
C PHE A 66 -10.33 -9.18 -7.75
N ASN A 67 -10.30 -7.93 -8.20
CA ASN A 67 -10.64 -6.80 -7.36
C ASN A 67 -12.14 -6.75 -7.07
N LYS A 68 -12.48 -6.39 -5.85
CA LYS A 68 -13.88 -6.20 -5.46
C LYS A 68 -14.41 -4.88 -6.04
N GLU A 69 -15.70 -4.83 -6.36
CA GLU A 69 -16.35 -3.63 -6.89
C GLU A 69 -16.13 -2.40 -5.99
N GLY A 70 -16.24 -2.57 -4.66
CA GLY A 70 -15.98 -1.48 -3.72
C GLY A 70 -14.55 -0.96 -3.75
N GLU A 71 -13.54 -1.81 -4.02
CA GLU A 71 -12.15 -1.36 -4.19
C GLU A 71 -11.99 -0.51 -5.44
N ILE A 72 -12.61 -0.93 -6.55
CA ILE A 72 -12.56 -0.20 -7.84
C ILE A 72 -13.26 1.15 -7.71
N THR A 73 -14.48 1.17 -7.15
CA THR A 73 -15.24 2.41 -6.94
C THR A 73 -14.48 3.39 -6.04
N THR A 74 -13.88 2.90 -4.95
CA THR A 74 -13.09 3.77 -4.06
C THR A 74 -11.81 4.25 -4.74
N ALA A 75 -11.16 3.41 -5.57
CA ALA A 75 -10.00 3.83 -6.36
C ALA A 75 -10.36 4.98 -7.33
N ASP A 76 -11.54 4.92 -7.96
CA ASP A 76 -12.02 5.96 -8.85
C ASP A 76 -12.26 7.28 -8.08
N LEU A 77 -12.94 7.21 -6.92
CA LEU A 77 -13.14 8.39 -6.06
C LEU A 77 -11.80 9.02 -5.64
N VAL A 78 -10.82 8.21 -5.21
CA VAL A 78 -9.50 8.70 -4.80
C VAL A 78 -8.75 9.32 -5.98
N GLY A 79 -8.77 8.66 -7.13
CA GLY A 79 -8.11 9.14 -8.33
C GLY A 79 -8.66 10.48 -8.82
N GLU A 80 -9.97 10.62 -8.88
CA GLU A 80 -10.66 11.84 -9.28
C GLU A 80 -10.47 12.98 -8.26
N ALA A 81 -10.44 12.65 -6.96
CA ALA A 81 -10.32 13.63 -5.90
C ALA A 81 -8.93 14.24 -5.75
N PHE A 82 -7.86 13.47 -6.01
CA PHE A 82 -6.50 13.85 -5.65
C PHE A 82 -5.54 13.98 -6.82
N CYS A 83 -5.75 13.25 -7.94
CA CYS A 83 -4.78 13.22 -9.03
C CYS A 83 -4.99 14.35 -10.04
N ASN A 84 -3.89 14.86 -10.62
CA ASN A 84 -3.94 15.81 -11.72
C ASN A 84 -4.28 15.13 -13.06
N ASP A 85 -3.88 13.87 -13.21
CA ASP A 85 -4.23 12.99 -14.34
C ASP A 85 -4.53 11.59 -13.79
N TYR A 86 -5.79 11.20 -13.84
CA TYR A 86 -6.26 9.89 -13.41
C TYR A 86 -6.82 9.09 -14.57
N LYS A 87 -6.47 7.79 -14.63
CA LYS A 87 -7.03 6.86 -15.61
C LYS A 87 -7.08 5.44 -15.06
N VAL A 88 -8.04 4.68 -15.55
CA VAL A 88 -8.23 3.26 -15.23
C VAL A 88 -7.79 2.41 -16.41
N TYR A 89 -6.89 1.48 -16.17
CA TYR A 89 -6.43 0.50 -17.17
C TYR A 89 -6.46 -0.91 -16.60
N PRO A 90 -7.52 -1.70 -16.86
CA PRO A 90 -7.56 -3.10 -16.45
C PRO A 90 -6.39 -3.89 -17.03
N ILE A 91 -5.67 -4.60 -16.16
CA ILE A 91 -4.46 -5.35 -16.58
C ILE A 91 -4.74 -6.82 -16.90
N ASP A 92 -6.00 -7.28 -16.91
CA ASP A 92 -6.36 -8.66 -17.18
C ASP A 92 -5.79 -9.19 -18.50
N ARG A 93 -5.83 -8.37 -19.56
CA ARG A 93 -5.27 -8.76 -20.85
C ARG A 93 -3.77 -9.00 -20.80
N PHE A 94 -3.02 -8.17 -20.07
CA PHE A 94 -1.58 -8.34 -19.88
C PHE A 94 -1.30 -9.58 -19.06
N TYR A 95 -2.04 -9.78 -17.98
CA TYR A 95 -1.92 -10.95 -17.14
C TYR A 95 -2.19 -12.24 -17.92
N HIS A 96 -3.27 -12.29 -18.69
CA HIS A 96 -3.60 -13.44 -19.55
C HIS A 96 -2.50 -13.72 -20.57
N GLN A 97 -2.03 -12.69 -21.27
CA GLN A 97 -0.98 -12.87 -22.27
C GLN A 97 0.33 -13.36 -21.64
N PHE A 98 0.70 -12.82 -20.48
CA PHE A 98 1.87 -13.28 -19.74
C PHE A 98 1.74 -14.76 -19.33
N MET A 99 0.58 -15.17 -18.85
CA MET A 99 0.31 -16.57 -18.49
C MET A 99 0.41 -17.50 -19.69
N ILE A 100 -0.10 -17.07 -20.87
CA ILE A 100 0.01 -17.84 -22.12
C ILE A 100 1.48 -17.96 -22.56
N ASP A 101 2.18 -16.85 -22.68
CA ASP A 101 3.46 -16.80 -23.35
C ASP A 101 4.61 -17.33 -22.50
N ILE A 102 4.52 -17.19 -21.19
CA ILE A 102 5.60 -17.52 -20.26
C ILE A 102 5.24 -18.75 -19.43
N VAL A 103 4.19 -18.65 -18.63
CA VAL A 103 3.90 -19.71 -17.65
C VAL A 103 3.51 -21.01 -18.32
N HIS A 104 2.71 -20.97 -19.38
CA HIS A 104 2.35 -22.18 -20.12
C HIS A 104 3.57 -22.84 -20.78
N LYS A 105 4.42 -22.07 -21.44
CA LYS A 105 5.62 -22.60 -22.12
C LYS A 105 6.62 -23.20 -21.14
N GLU A 106 6.79 -22.60 -19.96
CA GLU A 106 7.73 -23.08 -18.94
C GLU A 106 7.19 -24.31 -18.19
N THR A 107 5.89 -24.34 -17.91
CA THR A 107 5.31 -25.39 -17.05
C THR A 107 4.64 -26.53 -17.82
N GLY A 108 4.29 -26.32 -19.09
CA GLY A 108 3.55 -27.26 -19.92
C GLY A 108 2.13 -27.57 -19.40
N SER A 109 1.68 -26.84 -18.39
CA SER A 109 0.57 -27.21 -17.50
C SER A 109 -0.76 -26.54 -17.81
N VAL A 110 -0.81 -25.62 -18.79
CA VAL A 110 -2.02 -24.87 -19.13
C VAL A 110 -2.52 -25.28 -20.50
N LYS A 111 -3.76 -25.75 -20.58
CA LYS A 111 -4.42 -25.99 -21.87
C LYS A 111 -4.72 -24.63 -22.52
N CYS A 112 -3.98 -24.30 -23.58
CA CYS A 112 -4.34 -23.24 -24.49
C CYS A 112 -5.47 -23.70 -25.39
N ILE A 113 -6.59 -23.00 -25.39
CA ILE A 113 -7.66 -23.19 -26.37
C ILE A 113 -7.40 -22.15 -27.46
N GLN A 114 -7.08 -22.62 -28.66
CA GLN A 114 -6.98 -21.71 -29.81
C GLN A 114 -8.39 -21.50 -30.34
N ASP A 115 -8.80 -20.23 -30.39
CA ASP A 115 -10.04 -19.85 -31.06
C ASP A 115 -9.89 -20.08 -32.55
N GLU A 116 -10.73 -20.98 -33.10
CA GLU A 116 -10.65 -21.43 -34.51
C GLU A 116 -10.91 -20.31 -35.50
N PHE A 117 -11.63 -19.23 -35.12
CA PHE A 117 -11.97 -18.12 -35.99
C PHE A 117 -10.95 -16.98 -35.95
N THR A 118 -10.38 -16.70 -34.79
CA THR A 118 -9.45 -15.56 -34.63
C THR A 118 -8.00 -16.00 -34.56
N GLY A 119 -7.73 -17.29 -34.44
CA GLY A 119 -6.39 -17.83 -34.22
C GLY A 119 -5.79 -17.44 -32.86
N ARG A 120 -6.54 -16.77 -32.00
CA ARG A 120 -6.07 -16.30 -30.68
C ARG A 120 -6.07 -17.45 -29.68
N PHE A 121 -5.01 -17.51 -28.92
CA PHE A 121 -4.95 -18.42 -27.78
C PHE A 121 -5.71 -17.81 -26.60
N THR A 122 -6.65 -18.56 -26.06
CA THR A 122 -7.30 -18.27 -24.78
C THR A 122 -6.88 -19.32 -23.76
N ILE A 123 -6.72 -18.91 -22.53
CA ILE A 123 -6.44 -19.81 -21.42
C ILE A 123 -7.68 -19.89 -20.56
N ASP A 124 -8.01 -21.10 -20.11
CA ASP A 124 -8.88 -21.24 -18.96
C ASP A 124 -8.12 -20.81 -17.71
N LEU A 125 -8.53 -19.66 -17.16
CA LEU A 125 -7.90 -19.07 -15.99
C LEU A 125 -8.05 -19.97 -14.75
N GLU A 126 -9.11 -20.77 -14.66
CA GLU A 126 -9.31 -21.73 -13.58
C GLU A 126 -8.26 -22.84 -13.64
N ASP A 127 -7.85 -23.26 -14.83
CA ASP A 127 -6.76 -24.21 -14.99
C ASP A 127 -5.41 -23.59 -14.60
N CYS A 128 -5.13 -22.32 -14.93
CA CYS A 128 -3.93 -21.63 -14.47
C CYS A 128 -3.83 -21.55 -12.94
N LEU A 129 -4.94 -21.28 -12.27
CA LEU A 129 -5.00 -21.19 -10.81
C LEU A 129 -4.75 -22.54 -10.11
N LYS A 130 -4.98 -23.67 -10.79
CA LYS A 130 -4.70 -25.01 -10.24
C LYS A 130 -3.20 -25.33 -10.16
N PHE A 131 -2.38 -24.72 -11.00
CA PHE A 131 -0.95 -25.01 -11.11
C PHE A 131 -0.04 -24.01 -10.36
N GLN A 132 -0.56 -22.87 -9.97
CA GLN A 132 0.16 -21.89 -9.19
C GLN A 132 -0.58 -21.57 -7.89
N THR A 133 0.19 -21.29 -6.83
CA THR A 133 -0.42 -20.80 -5.59
C THR A 133 -1.08 -19.44 -5.82
N PRO A 134 -2.14 -19.09 -5.08
CA PRO A 134 -2.74 -17.76 -5.13
C PRO A 134 -1.71 -16.64 -4.95
N ILE A 135 -0.71 -16.85 -4.07
CA ILE A 135 0.39 -15.91 -3.83
C ILE A 135 1.25 -15.73 -5.09
N ALA A 136 1.59 -16.81 -5.80
CA ALA A 136 2.39 -16.71 -7.04
C ALA A 136 1.65 -15.93 -8.12
N ASN A 137 0.35 -16.20 -8.29
CA ASN A 137 -0.51 -15.46 -9.21
C ASN A 137 -0.64 -13.97 -8.84
N GLY A 138 -0.83 -13.68 -7.56
CA GLY A 138 -0.86 -12.32 -7.06
C GLY A 138 0.45 -11.57 -7.30
N ASN A 139 1.58 -12.21 -7.06
CA ASN A 139 2.90 -11.63 -7.31
C ASN A 139 3.14 -11.26 -8.79
N ILE A 140 2.59 -12.05 -9.73
CA ILE A 140 2.64 -11.71 -11.16
C ILE A 140 1.85 -10.43 -11.42
N GLN A 141 0.62 -10.34 -10.91
CA GLN A 141 -0.23 -9.17 -11.08
C GLN A 141 0.41 -7.91 -10.49
N ALA A 142 0.99 -8.00 -9.28
CA ALA A 142 1.70 -6.89 -8.65
C ALA A 142 2.87 -6.41 -9.54
N ARG A 143 3.70 -7.33 -10.06
CA ARG A 143 4.82 -6.97 -10.94
C ARG A 143 4.38 -6.37 -12.27
N LEU A 144 3.29 -6.85 -12.87
CA LEU A 144 2.74 -6.25 -14.09
C LEU A 144 2.26 -4.81 -13.87
N ARG A 145 1.66 -4.52 -12.69
CA ARG A 145 1.33 -3.15 -12.31
C ARG A 145 2.58 -2.26 -12.25
N MET A 146 3.65 -2.76 -11.62
CA MET A 146 4.91 -1.99 -11.52
C MET A 146 5.59 -1.79 -12.85
N ILE A 147 5.58 -2.77 -13.75
CA ILE A 147 6.08 -2.56 -15.13
C ILE A 147 5.36 -1.38 -15.79
N TYR A 148 4.04 -1.28 -15.63
CA TYR A 148 3.27 -0.16 -16.18
C TYR A 148 3.63 1.17 -15.50
N LEU A 149 3.67 1.21 -14.17
CA LEU A 149 3.93 2.43 -13.40
C LEU A 149 5.36 2.96 -13.64
N TYR A 150 6.37 2.09 -13.66
CA TYR A 150 7.76 2.47 -13.96
C TYR A 150 7.95 2.95 -15.39
N ASN A 151 7.25 2.34 -16.36
CA ASN A 151 7.26 2.85 -17.73
C ASN A 151 6.64 4.25 -17.80
N LEU A 152 5.54 4.48 -17.08
CA LEU A 152 4.90 5.81 -16.99
C LEU A 152 5.83 6.83 -16.31
N ALA A 153 6.52 6.44 -15.23
CA ALA A 153 7.53 7.27 -14.57
C ALA A 153 8.65 7.69 -15.54
N SER A 154 9.14 6.74 -16.35
CA SER A 154 10.18 7.01 -17.36
C SER A 154 9.67 7.99 -18.43
N ILE A 155 8.44 7.85 -18.89
CA ILE A 155 7.84 8.76 -19.90
C ILE A 155 7.72 10.19 -19.36
N HIS A 156 7.33 10.35 -18.10
CA HIS A 156 7.06 11.66 -17.50
C HIS A 156 8.26 12.25 -16.74
N GLY A 157 9.40 11.56 -16.67
CA GLY A 157 10.56 11.99 -15.90
C GLY A 157 10.27 12.05 -14.38
N GLY A 158 9.43 11.15 -13.91
CA GLY A 158 8.98 11.04 -12.53
C GLY A 158 9.53 9.82 -11.81
N LEU A 159 8.97 9.53 -10.65
CA LEU A 159 9.23 8.31 -9.88
C LEU A 159 7.92 7.68 -9.40
N VAL A 160 7.97 6.40 -9.04
CA VAL A 160 6.84 5.66 -8.51
C VAL A 160 6.76 5.86 -7.00
N MET A 161 5.61 6.37 -6.54
CA MET A 161 5.31 6.52 -5.12
C MET A 161 4.91 5.16 -4.54
N ASP A 162 5.53 4.82 -3.41
CA ASP A 162 5.26 3.60 -2.65
C ASP A 162 4.17 3.85 -1.60
N THR A 163 3.41 2.82 -1.31
CA THR A 163 2.28 2.87 -0.35
C THR A 163 2.43 1.90 0.82
N ASP A 164 3.55 1.21 0.94
CA ASP A 164 3.80 0.27 2.03
C ASP A 164 4.02 1.02 3.35
N ASN A 165 3.25 0.68 4.37
CA ASN A 165 3.45 1.23 5.72
C ASN A 165 4.45 0.38 6.54
N LEU A 166 4.84 0.89 7.71
CA LEU A 166 5.85 0.25 8.56
C LEU A 166 5.41 -1.14 9.06
N THR A 167 4.12 -1.36 9.26
CA THR A 167 3.56 -2.65 9.70
C THR A 167 3.70 -3.69 8.60
N GLU A 168 3.25 -3.39 7.39
CA GLU A 168 3.38 -4.26 6.21
C GLU A 168 4.83 -4.59 5.93
N ASN A 169 5.68 -3.59 6.03
CA ASN A 169 7.12 -3.73 5.88
C ASN A 169 7.71 -4.72 6.89
N ASN A 170 7.38 -4.58 8.18
CA ASN A 170 7.89 -5.48 9.21
C ASN A 170 7.33 -6.89 9.09
N LEU A 171 6.14 -7.08 8.54
CA LEU A 171 5.54 -8.38 8.27
C LEU A 171 5.97 -8.98 6.93
N GLY A 172 6.57 -8.18 6.03
CA GLY A 172 6.92 -8.59 4.68
C GLY A 172 5.68 -8.81 3.81
N TYR A 173 4.59 -8.09 4.07
CA TYR A 173 3.37 -8.09 3.26
C TYR A 173 3.53 -7.17 2.04
N PHE A 174 4.51 -7.47 1.23
CA PHE A 174 4.76 -6.85 -0.06
C PHE A 174 5.41 -7.85 -1.02
N THR A 175 5.28 -7.59 -2.29
CA THR A 175 5.92 -8.38 -3.37
C THR A 175 7.19 -7.68 -3.80
N ILE A 176 8.34 -8.32 -3.62
CA ILE A 176 9.62 -7.78 -4.11
C ILE A 176 9.51 -7.51 -5.62
N HIS A 177 9.81 -6.28 -6.03
CA HIS A 177 9.64 -5.76 -7.40
C HIS A 177 8.21 -5.81 -7.93
N GLY A 178 7.20 -5.83 -7.04
CA GLY A 178 5.79 -5.97 -7.44
C GLY A 178 4.86 -4.88 -6.94
N ASP A 179 5.15 -4.31 -5.77
CA ASP A 179 4.36 -3.22 -5.16
C ASP A 179 5.21 -2.19 -4.42
N VAL A 180 6.52 -2.41 -4.37
CA VAL A 180 7.48 -1.49 -3.76
C VAL A 180 7.90 -0.42 -4.79
N GLY A 181 7.64 0.85 -4.49
CA GLY A 181 7.99 1.99 -5.33
C GLY A 181 9.39 2.55 -5.05
N ASP A 182 9.69 3.71 -5.66
CA ASP A 182 10.98 4.40 -5.51
C ASP A 182 11.05 5.26 -4.24
N PHE A 183 9.94 5.85 -3.86
CA PHE A 183 9.86 6.80 -2.76
C PHE A 183 8.61 6.56 -1.91
N ASN A 184 8.80 6.36 -0.63
CA ASN A 184 7.75 5.96 0.31
C ASN A 184 7.46 7.03 1.37
N PRO A 185 6.44 7.87 1.19
CA PRO A 185 6.09 8.91 2.15
C PRO A 185 5.64 8.37 3.51
N ILE A 186 4.98 7.21 3.53
CA ILE A 186 4.37 6.62 4.75
C ILE A 186 5.15 5.44 5.32
N GLY A 187 6.32 5.12 4.76
CA GLY A 187 7.12 3.95 5.17
C GLY A 187 7.60 3.97 6.62
N GLY A 188 7.56 5.13 7.28
CA GLY A 188 7.84 5.29 8.71
C GLY A 188 6.61 5.20 9.61
N LEU A 189 5.40 5.14 9.06
CA LEU A 189 4.15 5.12 9.84
C LEU A 189 3.65 3.69 10.05
N TRP A 190 3.24 3.39 11.27
CA TRP A 190 2.52 2.16 11.58
C TRP A 190 1.13 2.16 10.94
N LYS A 191 0.56 0.99 10.66
CA LYS A 191 -0.79 0.89 10.08
C LYS A 191 -1.83 1.66 10.91
N THR A 192 -1.73 1.56 12.24
CA THR A 192 -2.58 2.32 13.16
C THR A 192 -2.40 3.84 13.03
N GLU A 193 -1.19 4.29 12.71
CA GLU A 193 -0.91 5.72 12.50
C GLU A 193 -1.41 6.19 11.12
N VAL A 194 -1.35 5.34 10.10
CA VAL A 194 -1.94 5.63 8.78
C VAL A 194 -3.45 5.84 8.90
N PHE A 195 -4.18 4.97 9.63
CA PHE A 195 -5.60 5.16 9.89
C PHE A 195 -5.89 6.49 10.60
N LYS A 196 -5.15 6.79 11.65
CA LYS A 196 -5.34 8.05 12.41
C LYS A 196 -4.97 9.28 11.59
N LEU A 197 -3.95 9.18 10.73
CA LEU A 197 -3.61 10.25 9.81
C LEU A 197 -4.73 10.46 8.78
N ALA A 198 -5.32 9.40 8.26
CA ALA A 198 -6.47 9.49 7.35
C ALA A 198 -7.68 10.13 8.02
N GLU A 199 -7.99 9.77 9.28
CA GLU A 199 -9.04 10.42 10.07
C GLU A 199 -8.74 11.91 10.28
N TRP A 200 -7.47 12.26 10.54
CA TRP A 200 -7.08 13.66 10.67
C TRP A 200 -7.22 14.42 9.34
N ILE A 201 -6.78 13.84 8.21
CA ILE A 201 -6.92 14.43 6.86
C ILE A 201 -8.39 14.64 6.53
N HIS A 202 -9.27 13.66 6.84
CA HIS A 202 -10.71 13.80 6.68
C HIS A 202 -11.24 15.01 7.46
N ASN A 203 -10.89 15.14 8.73
CA ASN A 203 -11.32 16.25 9.57
C ASN A 203 -10.76 17.61 9.09
N TYR A 204 -9.53 17.64 8.57
CA TYR A 204 -8.93 18.82 7.96
C TYR A 204 -9.77 19.30 6.76
N TYR A 205 -10.09 18.41 5.83
CA TYR A 205 -10.93 18.75 4.68
C TYR A 205 -12.36 19.09 5.08
N TYR A 206 -12.92 18.43 6.08
CA TYR A 206 -14.26 18.76 6.61
C TYR A 206 -14.32 20.20 7.13
N ASN A 207 -13.37 20.60 7.94
CA ASN A 207 -13.32 21.96 8.45
C ASN A 207 -13.09 22.99 7.33
N LYS A 208 -12.28 22.64 6.34
CA LYS A 208 -12.01 23.49 5.17
C LYS A 208 -13.27 23.65 4.30
N ALA A 209 -14.02 22.59 4.06
CA ALA A 209 -15.30 22.66 3.34
C ALA A 209 -16.29 23.60 4.05
N ARG A 210 -16.45 23.44 5.36
CA ARG A 210 -17.31 24.33 6.15
C ARG A 210 -16.93 25.81 6.04
N CYS A 211 -15.64 26.13 6.15
CA CYS A 211 -15.17 27.51 6.00
C CYS A 211 -15.49 28.08 4.60
N LEU A 212 -15.40 27.27 3.55
CA LEU A 212 -15.73 27.68 2.19
C LEU A 212 -17.22 27.88 1.99
N GLU A 213 -18.06 27.00 2.53
CA GLU A 213 -19.52 27.14 2.51
C GLU A 213 -19.97 28.40 3.25
N GLU A 214 -19.45 28.67 4.45
CA GLU A 214 -19.69 29.88 5.22
C GLU A 214 -19.27 31.15 4.47
N GLY A 215 -18.20 31.06 3.64
CA GLY A 215 -17.73 32.12 2.76
C GLY A 215 -18.41 32.20 1.40
N HIS A 216 -19.42 31.34 1.12
CA HIS A 216 -20.15 31.23 -0.16
C HIS A 216 -19.29 30.80 -1.37
N PHE A 217 -18.19 30.04 -1.16
CA PHE A 217 -17.31 29.49 -2.19
C PHE A 217 -17.74 28.04 -2.54
N TYR A 218 -18.93 27.86 -3.06
CA TYR A 218 -19.56 26.54 -3.23
C TYR A 218 -18.80 25.62 -4.19
N GLU A 219 -18.31 26.12 -5.33
CA GLU A 219 -17.52 25.28 -6.28
C GLU A 219 -16.27 24.69 -5.64
N GLN A 220 -15.57 25.45 -4.80
CA GLN A 220 -14.40 24.99 -4.08
C GLN A 220 -14.77 24.03 -2.95
N ALA A 221 -15.93 24.21 -2.33
CA ALA A 221 -16.47 23.29 -1.35
C ALA A 221 -16.81 21.92 -1.97
N ASP A 222 -17.38 21.91 -3.19
CA ASP A 222 -17.71 20.70 -3.93
C ASP A 222 -16.46 19.86 -4.28
N GLU A 223 -15.35 20.50 -4.67
CA GLU A 223 -14.08 19.80 -4.88
C GLU A 223 -13.57 19.13 -3.58
N ILE A 224 -13.76 19.78 -2.44
CA ILE A 224 -13.38 19.21 -1.15
C ILE A 224 -14.33 18.10 -0.72
N ALA A 225 -15.62 18.19 -1.04
CA ALA A 225 -16.58 17.13 -0.77
C ALA A 225 -16.19 15.80 -1.44
N LEU A 226 -15.67 15.84 -2.66
CA LEU A 226 -15.13 14.64 -3.32
C LEU A 226 -13.97 14.01 -2.54
N ARG A 227 -13.05 14.83 -2.01
CA ARG A 227 -11.93 14.34 -1.18
C ARG A 227 -12.43 13.72 0.13
N LEU A 228 -13.44 14.33 0.75
CA LEU A 228 -14.06 13.80 1.96
C LEU A 228 -14.68 12.42 1.71
N GLU A 229 -15.44 12.27 0.63
CA GLU A 229 -16.07 10.99 0.30
C GLU A 229 -15.03 9.93 -0.02
N ALA A 230 -13.98 10.26 -0.79
CA ALA A 230 -12.88 9.35 -1.12
C ALA A 230 -12.18 8.81 0.15
N ILE A 231 -11.85 9.67 1.11
CA ILE A 231 -11.21 9.26 2.37
C ILE A 231 -12.18 8.43 3.22
N LYS A 232 -13.43 8.84 3.32
CA LYS A 232 -14.47 8.15 4.09
C LYS A 232 -14.73 6.74 3.56
N GLU A 233 -14.79 6.56 2.24
CA GLU A 233 -14.96 5.24 1.63
C GLU A 233 -13.71 4.37 1.83
N SER A 234 -12.50 4.93 1.69
CA SER A 234 -11.26 4.21 1.99
C SER A 234 -11.17 3.74 3.45
N LEU A 235 -11.65 4.53 4.41
CA LEU A 235 -11.69 4.16 5.83
C LEU A 235 -12.64 2.98 6.13
N LYS A 236 -13.67 2.78 5.30
CA LYS A 236 -14.63 1.66 5.43
C LYS A 236 -14.11 0.35 4.85
N LEU A 237 -13.19 0.42 3.88
CA LEU A 237 -12.64 -0.76 3.24
C LEU A 237 -11.77 -1.54 4.22
N LYS A 238 -12.04 -2.84 4.32
CA LYS A 238 -11.14 -3.73 5.03
C LYS A 238 -9.89 -3.94 4.19
N PRO A 239 -8.68 -3.76 4.76
CA PRO A 239 -7.44 -4.05 4.06
C PRO A 239 -7.46 -5.48 3.51
N THR A 240 -7.17 -5.62 2.23
CA THR A 240 -7.05 -6.93 1.56
C THR A 240 -5.77 -6.92 0.73
N ALA A 241 -5.18 -8.09 0.53
CA ALA A 241 -4.02 -8.21 -0.35
C ALA A 241 -4.35 -7.92 -1.84
N GLY A 242 -5.63 -7.77 -2.20
CA GLY A 242 -6.09 -7.39 -3.54
C GLY A 242 -5.69 -8.35 -4.67
N LEU A 243 -5.21 -9.54 -4.34
CA LEU A 243 -4.58 -10.49 -5.26
C LEU A 243 -5.44 -11.76 -5.46
N GLY A 244 -6.74 -11.69 -5.14
CA GLY A 244 -7.61 -12.87 -5.08
C GLY A 244 -7.39 -13.70 -3.81
N ILE A 245 -6.61 -13.19 -2.84
CA ILE A 245 -6.46 -13.77 -1.52
C ILE A 245 -7.62 -13.26 -0.66
N THR A 246 -8.42 -14.17 -0.11
CA THR A 246 -9.63 -13.82 0.62
C THR A 246 -9.38 -13.41 2.07
N SER A 247 -8.27 -13.83 2.66
CA SER A 247 -7.88 -13.47 4.02
C SER A 247 -7.19 -12.11 4.05
N ASN A 248 -7.52 -11.32 5.08
CA ASN A 248 -6.77 -10.11 5.41
C ASN A 248 -5.63 -10.44 6.40
N ASP A 249 -4.73 -9.50 6.61
CA ASP A 249 -3.57 -9.68 7.50
C ASP A 249 -3.99 -10.07 8.93
N LEU A 250 -5.09 -9.50 9.43
CA LEU A 250 -5.62 -9.79 10.76
C LEU A 250 -6.07 -11.26 10.88
N GLU A 251 -6.77 -11.76 9.86
CA GLU A 251 -7.23 -13.15 9.82
C GLU A 251 -6.06 -14.13 9.71
N GLU A 252 -5.06 -13.84 8.88
CA GLU A 252 -3.86 -14.68 8.73
C GLU A 252 -3.09 -14.79 10.05
N LEU A 253 -2.94 -13.67 10.76
CA LEU A 253 -2.21 -13.61 12.02
C LEU A 253 -3.07 -13.99 13.24
N GLY A 254 -4.41 -14.07 13.06
CA GLY A 254 -5.36 -14.31 14.14
C GLY A 254 -5.47 -13.14 15.12
N ALA A 255 -5.14 -11.94 14.67
CA ALA A 255 -5.21 -10.71 15.45
C ALA A 255 -6.60 -10.05 15.32
N GLU A 256 -7.06 -9.40 16.38
CA GLU A 256 -8.33 -8.68 16.39
C GLU A 256 -8.21 -7.28 15.81
N SER A 257 -7.01 -6.69 15.87
CA SER A 257 -6.76 -5.32 15.39
C SER A 257 -5.30 -5.08 15.02
N TYR A 258 -5.05 -4.04 14.22
CA TYR A 258 -3.70 -3.58 13.95
C TYR A 258 -3.00 -3.01 15.19
N ASP A 259 -3.74 -2.55 16.21
CA ASP A 259 -3.13 -2.12 17.48
C ASP A 259 -2.38 -3.27 18.16
N GLN A 260 -2.93 -4.50 18.11
CA GLN A 260 -2.24 -5.68 18.63
C GLN A 260 -0.98 -5.99 17.82
N ILE A 261 -1.07 -5.98 16.49
CA ILE A 261 0.07 -6.26 15.61
C ILE A 261 1.18 -5.23 15.81
N ASP A 262 0.84 -3.95 15.77
CA ASP A 262 1.81 -2.86 15.92
C ASP A 262 2.47 -2.87 17.30
N ALA A 263 1.72 -3.21 18.36
CA ALA A 263 2.28 -3.35 19.70
C ALA A 263 3.31 -4.49 19.77
N ILE A 264 3.00 -5.65 19.18
CA ILE A 264 3.92 -6.79 19.11
C ILE A 264 5.19 -6.42 18.33
N LEU A 265 5.04 -5.81 17.15
CA LEU A 265 6.18 -5.42 16.33
C LEU A 265 7.05 -4.38 17.03
N LYS A 266 6.46 -3.40 17.71
CA LYS A 266 7.18 -2.40 18.51
C LYS A 266 8.01 -3.06 19.61
N ASP A 267 7.47 -4.08 20.29
CA ASP A 267 8.18 -4.79 21.32
C ASP A 267 9.31 -5.66 20.75
N ILE A 268 9.09 -6.32 19.59
CA ILE A 268 10.14 -7.06 18.89
C ILE A 268 11.29 -6.12 18.47
N LEU A 269 10.98 -4.94 17.93
CA LEU A 269 11.99 -3.97 17.53
C LEU A 269 12.76 -3.40 18.73
N ARG A 270 12.09 -3.16 19.87
CA ARG A 270 12.75 -2.76 21.12
C ARG A 270 13.70 -3.85 21.63
N TRP A 271 13.24 -5.09 21.64
CA TRP A 271 14.08 -6.24 22.03
C TRP A 271 15.30 -6.37 21.11
N LYS A 272 15.11 -6.22 19.78
CA LYS A 272 16.20 -6.29 18.81
C LYS A 272 17.21 -5.17 19.05
N PHE A 273 16.75 -3.93 19.17
CA PHE A 273 17.59 -2.77 19.49
C PHE A 273 18.38 -2.97 20.80
N TRP A 274 17.70 -3.45 21.85
CA TRP A 274 18.35 -3.71 23.14
C TRP A 274 19.44 -4.79 23.03
N ASN A 275 19.18 -5.90 22.34
CA ASN A 275 20.19 -6.97 22.13
C ASN A 275 21.35 -6.53 21.24
N GLU A 276 21.16 -5.59 20.31
CA GLU A 276 22.22 -5.07 19.45
C GLU A 276 23.08 -4.02 20.18
N THR A 277 22.54 -3.28 21.11
CA THR A 277 23.20 -2.14 21.77
C THR A 277 23.78 -2.47 23.14
N CYS A 278 23.24 -3.48 23.85
CA CYS A 278 23.76 -3.88 25.16
C CYS A 278 25.05 -4.70 25.08
N SER A 279 25.83 -4.69 26.17
CA SER A 279 27.04 -5.50 26.27
C SER A 279 26.70 -6.99 26.17
N TRP A 280 27.65 -7.79 25.64
CA TRP A 280 27.44 -9.23 25.40
C TRP A 280 27.02 -10.03 26.65
N LYS A 281 27.30 -9.54 27.87
CA LYS A 281 26.90 -10.15 29.13
C LYS A 281 25.40 -9.99 29.46
N GLU A 282 24.74 -9.01 28.81
CA GLU A 282 23.31 -8.68 29.01
C GLU A 282 22.42 -9.19 27.85
N ARG A 283 23.04 -9.81 26.82
CA ARG A 283 22.38 -10.25 25.58
C ARG A 283 21.60 -11.56 25.66
N GLU A 284 21.62 -12.25 26.80
CA GLU A 284 21.04 -13.58 26.93
C GLU A 284 19.55 -13.55 27.36
N HIS A 285 18.74 -12.60 26.81
CA HIS A 285 17.31 -12.67 27.01
C HIS A 285 16.66 -13.24 25.74
N PRO A 286 16.27 -14.53 25.71
CA PRO A 286 15.58 -15.09 24.55
C PRO A 286 14.33 -14.28 24.23
N LEU A 287 14.04 -14.06 22.96
CA LEU A 287 12.84 -13.31 22.53
C LEU A 287 11.56 -13.90 23.13
N GLU A 288 11.49 -15.21 23.23
CA GLU A 288 10.33 -15.91 23.79
C GLU A 288 10.07 -15.52 25.25
N ASP A 289 11.12 -15.43 26.06
CA ASP A 289 11.01 -15.05 27.46
C ASP A 289 10.69 -13.56 27.60
N TYR A 290 11.36 -12.72 26.77
CA TYR A 290 11.04 -11.29 26.68
C TYR A 290 9.56 -11.04 26.36
N LEU A 291 9.01 -11.72 25.36
CA LEU A 291 7.62 -11.55 24.96
C LEU A 291 6.62 -12.11 26.00
N LYS A 292 7.01 -13.12 26.77
CA LYS A 292 6.20 -13.63 27.90
C LYS A 292 6.15 -12.66 29.07
N GLU A 293 7.26 -11.99 29.36
CA GLU A 293 7.38 -11.02 30.44
C GLU A 293 6.68 -9.69 30.12
N HIS A 294 6.81 -9.23 28.89
CA HIS A 294 6.18 -8.01 28.38
C HIS A 294 4.75 -8.31 27.89
N LYS A 295 3.88 -8.71 28.82
CA LYS A 295 2.47 -9.01 28.54
C LYS A 295 1.82 -7.88 27.75
N ILE A 296 1.72 -8.04 26.42
CA ILE A 296 0.90 -7.16 25.59
C ILE A 296 -0.54 -7.39 26.02
N LYS A 297 -1.16 -6.36 26.62
CA LYS A 297 -2.49 -6.46 27.21
C LYS A 297 -3.48 -7.04 26.20
N ASN A 298 -4.22 -8.06 26.63
CA ASN A 298 -5.31 -8.69 25.88
C ASN A 298 -4.90 -9.35 24.55
N THR A 299 -3.62 -9.74 24.38
CA THR A 299 -3.18 -10.44 23.17
C THR A 299 -2.85 -11.89 23.48
N PRO A 300 -3.50 -12.87 22.81
CA PRO A 300 -3.17 -14.29 22.96
C PRO A 300 -1.72 -14.56 22.55
N TYR A 301 -1.03 -15.42 23.29
CA TYR A 301 0.37 -15.74 23.01
C TYR A 301 0.59 -16.32 21.61
N GLU A 302 -0.38 -17.06 21.09
CA GLU A 302 -0.37 -17.61 19.72
C GLU A 302 -0.28 -16.52 18.65
N VAL A 303 -0.97 -15.38 18.83
CA VAL A 303 -0.91 -14.22 17.93
C VAL A 303 0.50 -13.61 17.97
N ILE A 304 1.08 -13.47 19.17
CA ILE A 304 2.45 -12.98 19.36
C ILE A 304 3.44 -13.85 18.59
N VAL A 305 3.33 -15.17 18.72
CA VAL A 305 4.20 -16.13 18.01
C VAL A 305 4.03 -16.03 16.49
N ARG A 306 2.81 -15.90 15.98
CA ARG A 306 2.55 -15.78 14.54
C ARG A 306 3.16 -14.49 13.96
N VAL A 307 2.95 -13.36 14.62
CA VAL A 307 3.51 -12.05 14.22
C VAL A 307 5.03 -12.09 14.25
N ALA A 308 5.64 -12.58 15.34
CA ALA A 308 7.09 -12.72 15.46
C ALA A 308 7.66 -13.64 14.37
N THR A 309 7.05 -14.81 14.17
CA THR A 309 7.46 -15.76 13.12
C THR A 309 7.41 -15.12 11.75
N ARG A 310 6.34 -14.39 11.42
CA ARG A 310 6.20 -13.68 10.15
C ARG A 310 7.27 -12.61 10.00
N HIS A 311 7.51 -11.80 11.03
CA HIS A 311 8.55 -10.77 11.03
C HIS A 311 9.93 -11.34 10.71
N PHE A 312 10.36 -12.38 11.41
CA PHE A 312 11.70 -12.95 11.18
C PHE A 312 11.83 -13.68 9.84
N LYS A 313 10.82 -14.45 9.43
CA LYS A 313 10.81 -15.12 8.12
C LYS A 313 10.87 -14.15 6.94
N SER A 314 10.39 -12.93 7.10
CA SER A 314 10.38 -11.91 6.04
C SER A 314 11.59 -10.97 6.07
N GLU A 315 12.57 -11.17 6.96
CA GLU A 315 13.73 -10.28 7.11
C GLU A 315 14.51 -10.05 5.81
N PHE A 316 14.62 -11.08 4.97
CA PHE A 316 15.33 -10.98 3.68
C PHE A 316 14.68 -9.95 2.74
N LYS A 317 13.38 -9.73 2.83
CA LYS A 317 12.65 -8.75 2.03
C LYS A 317 13.03 -7.31 2.41
N ARG A 318 13.19 -7.04 3.71
CA ARG A 318 13.49 -5.69 4.24
C ARG A 318 14.85 -5.14 3.83
N LYS A 319 15.78 -6.01 3.40
CA LYS A 319 17.10 -5.59 2.93
C LYS A 319 17.11 -4.97 1.52
N GLN A 320 15.96 -4.94 0.85
CA GLN A 320 15.81 -4.48 -0.54
C GLN A 320 14.81 -3.31 -0.66
N LEU A 321 14.62 -2.55 0.42
CA LEU A 321 13.57 -1.54 0.47
C LEU A 321 14.00 -0.19 -0.11
N PRO A 322 13.01 0.60 -0.61
CA PRO A 322 13.23 1.97 -1.07
C PRO A 322 13.63 2.88 0.10
N ILE A 323 14.06 4.10 -0.26
CA ILE A 323 14.26 5.19 0.71
C ILE A 323 12.92 5.47 1.40
N LYS A 324 12.96 5.47 2.73
CA LYS A 324 11.84 5.84 3.60
C LYS A 324 12.10 7.20 4.21
N LEU A 325 11.06 7.97 4.39
CA LEU A 325 11.07 9.21 5.15
C LEU A 325 10.98 8.97 6.66
#